data_7b008f09120e2be822d422070febab99
#
_entry.id   7b008f09120e2be822d422070febab99
#
_cell.length_a   1.000
_cell.length_b   1.000
_cell.length_c   1.000
_cell.angle_alpha   90.00
_cell.angle_beta   90.00
_cell.angle_gamma   90.00
#
_symmetry.space_group_name_H-M   'P 1'
#
loop_
_entity.id
_entity.type
_entity.pdbx_description
1 polymer ?
#
loop_
_entity_poly.entity_id
_entity_poly.type
_entity_poly.pdbx_seq_one_letter_code
_entity_poly.pdbx_strand_id
1 'polypeptide(L)'
;MENQPQNIIAIGRKRIPIEEIALVEPFEPPAEPAPRFTSDKEFKTRVVLIDRYSVLTEDTVEAFAEANKFRRLPDDNVATNPAVRFRVETFEPSEGFQPRKPYQSRLKWRDQDGNEQSKLLLTKPETVIAVVLRGEAAPAPDHQETLSEAAAPQRRARKPAAPGAQPG
;
A
#
# COMPACT_ATOMS: atom_id res chain seq x y z
N MET A 1 20.98 -16.13 28.23
CA MET A 1 20.28 -15.91 27.00
C MET A 1 19.12 -15.00 27.21
N GLU A 2 19.25 -13.82 26.75
CA GLU A 2 18.15 -12.91 26.89
C GLU A 2 17.13 -13.18 25.83
N ASN A 3 15.98 -13.58 26.26
CA ASN A 3 14.85 -13.62 25.37
C ASN A 3 14.46 -12.19 25.10
N GLN A 4 14.86 -11.72 23.95
CA GLN A 4 14.30 -10.46 23.51
C GLN A 4 12.79 -10.67 23.37
N PRO A 5 12.01 -9.76 23.93
CA PRO A 5 10.58 -9.89 23.80
C PRO A 5 10.26 -9.84 22.30
N GLN A 6 9.74 -10.94 21.80
CA GLN A 6 9.25 -10.96 20.44
C GLN A 6 8.12 -9.96 20.37
N ASN A 7 8.23 -9.00 19.48
CA ASN A 7 7.14 -8.08 19.26
C ASN A 7 6.03 -8.85 18.57
N ILE A 8 4.98 -9.09 19.31
CA ILE A 8 3.83 -9.81 18.80
C ILE A 8 2.69 -8.84 18.63
N ILE A 9 2.06 -8.86 17.48
CA ILE A 9 0.91 -8.01 17.19
C ILE A 9 -0.36 -8.84 17.33
N ALA A 10 -1.32 -8.30 18.05
CA ALA A 10 -2.62 -8.94 18.20
C ALA A 10 -3.56 -8.41 17.12
N ILE A 11 -4.11 -9.29 16.31
CA ILE A 11 -5.11 -8.93 15.31
C ILE A 11 -6.28 -9.88 15.49
N GLY A 12 -7.36 -9.39 16.09
CA GLY A 12 -8.46 -10.25 16.46
C GLY A 12 -8.02 -11.32 17.44
N ARG A 13 -8.22 -12.55 17.07
CA ARG A 13 -7.80 -13.69 17.90
C ARG A 13 -6.38 -14.15 17.61
N LYS A 14 -5.76 -13.57 16.59
CA LYS A 14 -4.44 -14.00 16.17
C LYS A 14 -3.35 -13.23 16.88
N ARG A 15 -2.26 -13.89 17.13
CA ARG A 15 -1.05 -13.31 17.70
C ARG A 15 0.07 -13.59 16.73
N ILE A 16 0.58 -12.54 16.09
CA ILE A 16 1.51 -12.68 14.98
C ILE A 16 2.82 -11.99 15.31
N PRO A 17 3.95 -12.72 15.26
CA PRO A 17 5.25 -12.09 15.43
C PRO A 17 5.43 -11.03 14.35
N ILE A 18 5.94 -9.87 14.72
CA ILE A 18 6.05 -8.76 13.77
C ILE A 18 6.94 -9.11 12.59
N GLU A 19 7.95 -9.94 12.80
CA GLU A 19 8.85 -10.32 11.72
C GLU A 19 8.19 -11.18 10.65
N GLU A 20 7.00 -11.69 10.92
CA GLU A 20 6.26 -12.45 9.91
C GLU A 20 5.37 -11.57 9.04
N ILE A 21 5.31 -10.28 9.31
CA ILE A 21 4.51 -9.34 8.53
C ILE A 21 5.40 -8.66 7.51
N ALA A 22 5.07 -8.77 6.23
CA ALA A 22 5.83 -8.08 5.18
C ALA A 22 5.39 -6.63 5.05
N LEU A 23 4.10 -6.43 4.86
CA LEU A 23 3.57 -5.08 4.62
C LEU A 23 2.07 -5.06 4.93
N VAL A 24 1.52 -3.86 4.91
CA VAL A 24 0.07 -3.67 5.02
C VAL A 24 -0.41 -2.84 3.86
N GLU A 25 -1.63 -3.14 3.40
CA GLU A 25 -2.23 -2.45 2.27
C GLU A 25 -3.73 -2.27 2.52
N PRO A 26 -4.39 -1.35 1.81
CA PRO A 26 -5.82 -1.17 1.99
C PRO A 26 -6.57 -2.44 1.60
N PHE A 27 -7.60 -2.75 2.35
CA PHE A 27 -8.49 -3.84 2.00
C PHE A 27 -9.72 -3.28 1.33
N GLU A 28 -10.00 -3.77 0.14
CA GLU A 28 -11.21 -3.39 -0.58
C GLU A 28 -12.15 -4.59 -0.55
N PRO A 29 -13.31 -4.46 0.09
CA PRO A 29 -14.27 -5.56 0.10
C PRO A 29 -14.76 -5.83 -1.32
N PRO A 30 -15.12 -7.08 -1.62
CA PRO A 30 -15.62 -7.41 -2.94
C PRO A 30 -16.88 -6.61 -3.25
N ALA A 31 -17.03 -6.24 -4.53
CA ALA A 31 -18.16 -5.42 -4.97
C ALA A 31 -19.49 -6.13 -4.80
N GLU A 32 -19.49 -7.42 -4.79
CA GLU A 32 -20.70 -8.19 -4.60
C GLU A 32 -20.76 -8.73 -3.19
N PRO A 33 -21.95 -8.72 -2.58
CA PRO A 33 -22.07 -9.23 -1.23
C PRO A 33 -21.66 -10.68 -1.19
N ALA A 34 -20.73 -10.97 -0.30
CA ALA A 34 -20.35 -12.35 -0.07
C ALA A 34 -21.53 -13.03 0.60
N PRO A 35 -22.13 -14.00 -0.05
CA PRO A 35 -23.42 -14.51 0.42
C PRO A 35 -23.35 -15.30 1.73
N ARG A 36 -22.22 -15.48 2.32
CA ARG A 36 -22.10 -16.36 3.47
C ARG A 36 -21.43 -15.78 4.71
N PHE A 37 -20.90 -14.57 4.62
CA PHE A 37 -20.24 -13.98 5.76
C PHE A 37 -20.65 -12.53 5.91
N THR A 38 -21.60 -12.30 6.80
CA THR A 38 -21.83 -10.95 7.25
C THR A 38 -21.00 -10.79 8.50
N SER A 39 -19.92 -10.07 8.38
CA SER A 39 -19.15 -9.69 9.53
C SER A 39 -19.63 -8.31 9.95
N ASP A 40 -19.89 -8.13 11.24
CA ASP A 40 -20.22 -6.81 11.76
C ASP A 40 -18.99 -5.91 11.77
N LYS A 41 -17.84 -6.46 11.46
CA LYS A 41 -16.59 -5.71 11.47
C LYS A 41 -16.29 -5.11 10.12
N GLU A 42 -15.90 -3.86 10.13
CA GLU A 42 -15.52 -3.17 8.92
C GLU A 42 -13.99 -3.20 8.79
N PHE A 43 -13.50 -4.14 8.02
CA PHE A 43 -12.06 -4.26 7.83
C PHE A 43 -11.58 -3.21 6.83
N LYS A 44 -10.50 -2.53 7.15
CA LYS A 44 -9.94 -1.47 6.33
C LYS A 44 -8.56 -1.81 5.77
N THR A 45 -7.86 -2.75 6.36
CA THR A 45 -6.48 -3.03 6.00
C THR A 45 -6.23 -4.53 5.93
N ARG A 46 -5.47 -4.91 4.94
CA ARG A 46 -4.97 -6.27 4.79
C ARG A 46 -3.53 -6.30 5.27
N VAL A 47 -3.25 -7.12 6.25
CA VAL A 47 -1.91 -7.34 6.75
C VAL A 47 -1.35 -8.53 5.98
N VAL A 48 -0.34 -8.28 5.14
CA VAL A 48 0.25 -9.30 4.27
C VAL A 48 1.45 -9.90 4.97
N LEU A 49 1.40 -11.21 5.19
CA LEU A 49 2.51 -11.92 5.84
C LEU A 49 3.59 -12.25 4.80
N ILE A 50 4.77 -12.60 5.29
CA ILE A 50 5.89 -12.88 4.38
C ILE A 50 5.61 -14.04 3.43
N ASP A 51 4.74 -14.97 3.82
CA ASP A 51 4.34 -16.09 2.97
C ASP A 51 3.13 -15.79 2.08
N ARG A 52 2.72 -14.53 2.03
CA ARG A 52 1.59 -14.04 1.24
C ARG A 52 0.21 -14.32 1.85
N TYR A 53 0.12 -15.08 2.91
CA TYR A 53 -1.14 -15.13 3.63
C TYR A 53 -1.47 -13.76 4.19
N SER A 54 -2.72 -13.49 4.40
CA SER A 54 -3.13 -12.18 4.88
C SER A 54 -4.14 -12.29 6.01
N VAL A 55 -4.16 -11.25 6.83
CA VAL A 55 -5.08 -11.11 7.93
C VAL A 55 -5.71 -9.73 7.80
N LEU A 56 -7.01 -9.64 8.06
CA LEU A 56 -7.71 -8.37 7.96
C LEU A 56 -7.81 -7.69 9.32
N THR A 57 -7.67 -6.37 9.33
CA THR A 57 -7.79 -5.57 10.54
C THR A 57 -8.69 -4.36 10.30
N GLU A 58 -9.32 -3.88 11.35
CA GLU A 58 -10.18 -2.70 11.28
C GLU A 58 -9.38 -1.40 11.28
N ASP A 59 -8.10 -1.45 11.60
CA ASP A 59 -7.24 -0.27 11.58
C ASP A 59 -6.98 0.18 10.15
N THR A 60 -6.81 1.48 9.96
CA THR A 60 -6.36 1.98 8.65
C THR A 60 -4.87 1.64 8.47
N VAL A 61 -4.40 1.67 7.23
CA VAL A 61 -2.98 1.47 6.94
C VAL A 61 -2.15 2.48 7.72
N GLU A 62 -2.61 3.74 7.74
CA GLU A 62 -1.91 4.79 8.44
C GLU A 62 -1.81 4.53 9.95
N ALA A 63 -2.92 4.17 10.58
CA ALA A 63 -2.94 3.89 12.02
C ALA A 63 -2.07 2.67 12.35
N PHE A 64 -2.14 1.63 11.55
CA PHE A 64 -1.33 0.43 11.76
C PHE A 64 0.16 0.74 11.61
N ALA A 65 0.51 1.50 10.58
CA ALA A 65 1.89 1.86 10.32
C ALA A 65 2.46 2.71 11.45
N GLU A 66 1.68 3.67 11.94
CA GLU A 66 2.13 4.52 13.02
C GLU A 66 2.33 3.74 14.31
N ALA A 67 1.38 2.88 14.65
CA ALA A 67 1.45 2.09 15.87
C ALA A 67 2.62 1.11 15.86
N ASN A 68 2.99 0.59 14.71
CA ASN A 68 4.01 -0.44 14.58
C ASN A 68 5.30 0.04 13.91
N LYS A 69 5.38 1.33 13.61
CA LYS A 69 6.56 1.96 13.01
C LYS A 69 6.92 1.37 11.64
N PHE A 70 5.90 1.08 10.86
CA PHE A 70 6.12 0.64 9.49
C PHE A 70 6.38 1.85 8.60
N ARG A 71 7.10 1.62 7.50
CA ARG A 71 7.52 2.69 6.59
C ARG A 71 6.47 2.88 5.50
N ARG A 72 5.88 4.06 5.44
CA ARG A 72 4.78 4.33 4.53
C ARG A 72 5.22 4.77 3.15
N LEU A 73 4.50 4.27 2.14
CA LEU A 73 4.62 4.70 0.76
C LEU A 73 3.27 5.32 0.39
N PRO A 74 3.12 6.64 0.52
CA PRO A 74 1.82 7.29 0.34
C PRO A 74 1.18 7.09 -1.03
N ASP A 75 1.98 7.03 -2.10
CA ASP A 75 1.43 6.88 -3.44
C ASP A 75 0.70 5.55 -3.62
N ASP A 76 1.09 4.54 -2.89
CA ASP A 76 0.46 3.23 -2.93
C ASP A 76 -0.44 2.98 -1.73
N ASN A 77 -0.42 3.86 -0.76
CA ASN A 77 -1.09 3.67 0.53
C ASN A 77 -0.70 2.34 1.16
N VAL A 78 0.59 2.01 1.11
CA VAL A 78 1.16 0.78 1.63
C VAL A 78 2.17 1.15 2.71
N ALA A 79 2.35 0.29 3.68
CA ALA A 79 3.40 0.47 4.68
C ALA A 79 4.19 -0.84 4.80
N THR A 80 5.51 -0.73 4.82
CA THR A 80 6.38 -1.90 4.85
C THR A 80 7.03 -2.07 6.21
N ASN A 81 7.29 -3.32 6.56
CA ASN A 81 7.92 -3.66 7.83
C ASN A 81 9.44 -3.48 7.74
N PRO A 82 10.03 -2.59 8.55
CA PRO A 82 11.48 -2.40 8.50
C PRO A 82 12.30 -3.63 8.92
N ALA A 83 11.68 -4.60 9.58
CA ALA A 83 12.38 -5.83 9.97
C ALA A 83 12.52 -6.83 8.83
N VAL A 84 11.80 -6.64 7.73
CA VAL A 84 11.86 -7.54 6.58
C VAL A 84 12.88 -7.02 5.58
N ARG A 85 13.65 -7.92 5.02
CA ARG A 85 14.66 -7.55 4.03
C ARG A 85 14.02 -7.52 2.65
N PHE A 86 13.87 -6.33 2.13
CA PHE A 86 13.29 -6.13 0.80
C PHE A 86 14.35 -5.85 -0.25
N ARG A 87 13.99 -6.15 -1.50
CA ARG A 87 14.74 -5.75 -2.69
C ARG A 87 13.78 -4.98 -3.58
N VAL A 88 14.32 -4.06 -4.37
CA VAL A 88 13.53 -3.20 -5.23
C VAL A 88 14.05 -3.33 -6.65
N GLU A 89 13.12 -3.48 -7.60
CA GLU A 89 13.46 -3.50 -9.02
C GLU A 89 12.59 -2.49 -9.75
N THR A 90 13.10 -1.98 -10.85
CA THR A 90 12.29 -1.18 -11.76
C THR A 90 11.31 -2.11 -12.45
N PHE A 91 10.05 -1.73 -12.52
CA PHE A 91 9.05 -2.53 -13.21
C PHE A 91 8.92 -2.06 -14.65
N GLU A 92 8.96 -3.00 -15.59
CA GLU A 92 8.72 -2.72 -16.99
C GLU A 92 7.65 -3.68 -17.51
N PRO A 93 6.59 -3.13 -18.11
CA PRO A 93 5.54 -3.99 -18.69
C PRO A 93 6.13 -4.84 -19.80
N SER A 94 5.64 -6.05 -19.92
CA SER A 94 6.05 -6.95 -20.99
C SER A 94 4.90 -7.18 -21.96
N GLU A 95 5.20 -7.77 -23.09
CA GLU A 95 4.15 -8.04 -24.08
C GLU A 95 3.07 -8.96 -23.51
N GLY A 96 3.44 -9.87 -22.64
CA GLY A 96 2.48 -10.78 -22.05
C GLY A 96 1.76 -10.24 -20.82
N PHE A 97 2.11 -9.06 -20.38
CA PHE A 97 1.52 -8.47 -19.18
C PHE A 97 1.35 -6.98 -19.31
N GLN A 98 0.10 -6.54 -19.43
CA GLN A 98 -0.23 -5.11 -19.52
C GLN A 98 -1.04 -4.75 -18.26
N PRO A 99 -0.39 -4.21 -17.23
CA PRO A 99 -1.11 -3.86 -16.00
C PRO A 99 -2.06 -2.70 -16.23
N ARG A 100 -3.13 -2.67 -15.46
CA ARG A 100 -4.10 -1.59 -15.57
C ARG A 100 -3.61 -0.28 -14.97
N LYS A 101 -2.63 -0.35 -14.10
CA LYS A 101 -2.09 0.84 -13.43
C LYS A 101 -0.65 1.07 -13.88
N PRO A 102 -0.17 2.33 -13.82
CA PRO A 102 1.20 2.64 -14.24
C PRO A 102 2.22 2.28 -13.16
N TYR A 103 2.37 1.01 -12.88
CA TYR A 103 3.35 0.56 -11.90
C TYR A 103 4.76 0.91 -12.34
N GLN A 104 5.59 1.33 -11.41
CA GLN A 104 6.96 1.73 -11.67
C GLN A 104 7.99 0.86 -10.97
N SER A 105 7.60 0.17 -9.91
CA SER A 105 8.53 -0.62 -9.11
C SER A 105 7.97 -1.98 -8.76
N ARG A 106 8.87 -2.90 -8.50
CA ARG A 106 8.51 -4.21 -7.96
C ARG A 106 9.28 -4.39 -6.65
N LEU A 107 8.52 -4.56 -5.58
CA LEU A 107 9.09 -4.83 -4.27
C LEU A 107 9.16 -6.34 -4.08
N LYS A 108 10.30 -6.85 -3.65
CA LYS A 108 10.52 -8.29 -3.49
C LYS A 108 11.00 -8.63 -2.10
N TRP A 109 10.60 -9.80 -1.63
CA TRP A 109 11.09 -10.33 -0.36
C TRP A 109 11.02 -11.86 -0.43
N ARG A 110 11.59 -12.54 0.56
CA ARG A 110 11.55 -13.99 0.62
C ARG A 110 10.78 -14.42 1.86
N ASP A 111 10.01 -15.49 1.70
CA ASP A 111 9.33 -16.08 2.84
C ASP A 111 10.27 -17.00 3.60
N GLN A 112 9.76 -17.67 4.64
CA GLN A 112 10.58 -18.52 5.49
C GLN A 112 11.10 -19.77 4.77
N ASP A 113 10.49 -20.15 3.65
CA ASP A 113 10.94 -21.29 2.84
C ASP A 113 11.91 -20.85 1.73
N GLY A 114 12.23 -19.57 1.67
CA GLY A 114 13.11 -19.04 0.64
C GLY A 114 12.43 -18.71 -0.67
N ASN A 115 11.11 -18.84 -0.76
CA ASN A 115 10.38 -18.52 -1.98
C ASN A 115 10.27 -17.01 -2.14
N GLU A 116 10.43 -16.55 -3.37
CA GLU A 116 10.36 -15.11 -3.65
C GLU A 116 8.92 -14.65 -3.77
N GLN A 117 8.64 -13.58 -3.08
CA GLN A 117 7.34 -12.91 -3.13
C GLN A 117 7.53 -11.51 -3.66
N SER A 118 6.50 -10.94 -4.27
CA SER A 118 6.61 -9.60 -4.82
C SER A 118 5.29 -8.84 -4.81
N LYS A 119 5.41 -7.52 -4.93
CA LYS A 119 4.27 -6.62 -5.06
C LYS A 119 4.65 -5.49 -6.01
N LEU A 120 3.74 -5.17 -6.93
CA LEU A 120 3.94 -4.04 -7.84
C LEU A 120 3.53 -2.75 -7.14
N LEU A 121 4.29 -1.69 -7.36
CA LEU A 121 4.07 -0.39 -6.72
C LEU A 121 4.02 0.72 -7.76
N LEU A 122 3.20 1.70 -7.48
CA LEU A 122 3.11 2.92 -8.30
C LEU A 122 4.25 3.87 -7.98
N THR A 123 4.84 3.74 -6.81
CA THR A 123 5.94 4.59 -6.35
C THR A 123 7.20 4.33 -7.18
N LYS A 124 7.93 5.39 -7.49
CA LYS A 124 9.19 5.29 -8.26
C LYS A 124 10.23 4.47 -7.50
N PRO A 125 11.09 3.71 -8.21
CA PRO A 125 12.11 2.91 -7.54
C PRO A 125 12.99 3.71 -6.59
N GLU A 126 13.38 4.92 -6.96
CA GLU A 126 14.24 5.76 -6.12
C GLU A 126 13.56 6.07 -4.77
N THR A 127 12.28 6.36 -4.83
CA THR A 127 11.52 6.64 -3.61
C THR A 127 11.33 5.38 -2.76
N VAL A 128 11.06 4.25 -3.42
CA VAL A 128 10.93 2.99 -2.69
C VAL A 128 12.23 2.65 -1.97
N ILE A 129 13.36 2.80 -2.66
CA ILE A 129 14.67 2.55 -2.07
C ILE A 129 14.89 3.46 -0.85
N ALA A 130 14.61 4.76 -1.02
CA ALA A 130 14.83 5.71 0.05
C ALA A 130 13.98 5.39 1.28
N VAL A 131 12.73 5.07 1.08
CA VAL A 131 11.81 4.80 2.20
C VAL A 131 11.99 3.40 2.76
N VAL A 132 11.95 2.39 1.91
CA VAL A 132 11.94 1.00 2.35
C VAL A 132 13.31 0.50 2.78
N LEU A 133 14.33 0.80 2.00
CA LEU A 133 15.68 0.29 2.27
C LEU A 133 16.49 1.20 3.18
N ARG A 134 16.32 2.51 3.07
CA ARG A 134 17.11 3.47 3.86
C ARG A 134 16.35 4.05 5.05
N GLY A 135 15.05 3.86 5.11
CA GLY A 135 14.26 4.38 6.21
C GLY A 135 14.06 5.88 6.19
N GLU A 136 14.19 6.52 5.04
CA GLU A 136 13.98 7.95 4.92
C GLU A 136 12.49 8.26 4.92
N ALA A 137 12.14 9.46 5.33
CA ALA A 137 10.75 9.88 5.29
C ALA A 137 10.29 9.98 3.84
N ALA A 138 9.08 9.50 3.56
CA ALA A 138 8.54 9.60 2.22
C ALA A 138 8.31 11.07 1.86
N PRO A 139 8.64 11.49 0.64
CA PRO A 139 8.36 12.86 0.23
C PRO A 139 6.85 13.07 0.11
N ALA A 140 6.44 14.33 0.18
CA ALA A 140 5.04 14.66 -0.02
C ALA A 140 4.61 14.12 -1.38
N PRO A 141 3.42 13.54 -1.48
CA PRO A 141 2.98 12.97 -2.75
C PRO A 141 2.90 14.04 -3.82
N ASP A 142 3.60 13.83 -4.93
CA ASP A 142 3.58 14.78 -6.02
C ASP A 142 2.19 14.97 -6.58
N HIS A 143 1.37 13.94 -6.54
CA HIS A 143 0.04 14.06 -7.07
C HIS A 143 -0.83 15.03 -6.28
N GLN A 144 -0.47 15.37 -5.06
CA GLN A 144 -1.21 16.38 -4.34
C GLN A 144 -0.97 17.77 -4.93
N GLU A 145 0.22 17.99 -5.42
CA GLU A 145 0.51 19.23 -6.08
C GLU A 145 -0.21 19.34 -7.41
N THR A 146 -0.24 18.25 -8.15
CA THR A 146 -0.96 18.24 -9.39
C THR A 146 -2.45 18.27 -9.17
N LEU A 147 -2.94 17.65 -8.15
CA LEU A 147 -4.35 17.63 -7.90
C LEU A 147 -4.88 18.97 -7.41
N SER A 148 -4.03 19.76 -6.86
CA SER A 148 -4.46 21.06 -6.47
C SER A 148 -4.74 21.90 -7.70
N GLU A 149 -4.29 21.49 -8.84
CA GLU A 149 -4.59 22.22 -10.04
C GLU A 149 -5.46 21.42 -10.97
N ALA A 150 -5.33 20.18 -11.00
CA ALA A 150 -6.17 19.42 -11.88
C ALA A 150 -7.52 19.33 -11.32
N ALA A 151 -7.60 19.47 -10.37
CA ALA A 151 -8.88 19.38 -10.00
C ALA A 151 -9.42 20.62 -10.37
N ALA A 152 -8.92 20.82 -10.73
CA ALA A 152 -9.34 21.73 -10.89
C ALA A 152 -9.78 21.78 -12.04
N PRO A 153 -9.53 21.88 -12.14
CA PRO A 153 -10.00 21.93 -12.74
C PRO A 153 -10.46 21.78 -13.37
N GLN A 154 -10.38 21.71 -13.54
CA GLN A 154 -10.94 21.48 -14.03
C GLN A 154 -11.66 21.49 -14.26
N ARG A 155 -11.78 21.89 -14.22
CA ARG A 155 -12.52 21.91 -14.47
C ARG A 155 -12.99 22.44 -14.77
N ARG A 156 -12.87 22.82 -14.84
CA ARG A 156 -13.41 23.23 -15.21
C ARG A 156 -13.76 23.50 -15.76
N ALA A 157 -13.57 23.68 -15.79
CA ALA A 157 -14.17 23.77 -16.27
C ALA A 157 -14.59 23.92 -16.70
N ARG A 158 -14.67 24.09 -16.78
CA ARG A 158 -15.39 24.19 -17.24
C ARG A 158 -15.86 24.67 -17.52
N LYS A 159 -15.68 24.90 -17.48
CA LYS A 159 -16.36 25.34 -17.89
C LYS A 159 -16.72 25.76 -18.28
N PRO A 160 -16.53 26.07 -18.35
CA PRO A 160 -17.16 26.58 -18.86
C PRO A 160 -17.57 26.96 -19.38
N ALA A 161 -17.55 26.97 -19.44
CA ALA A 161 -18.21 27.23 -20.05
C ALA A 161 -18.64 27.69 -20.38
N ALA A 162 -18.57 27.77 -20.33
CA ALA A 162 -19.21 28.09 -20.80
C ALA A 162 -19.61 28.64 -21.13
N PRO A 163 -19.52 28.83 -21.20
CA PRO A 163 -20.15 29.36 -21.68
C PRO A 163 -20.66 29.71 -22.15
N GLY A 164 -20.67 29.56 -22.10
CA GLY A 164 -21.30 29.84 -22.74
C GLY A 164 -21.92 30.41 -22.89
N ALA A 165 -21.89 30.57 -22.98
CA ALA A 165 -22.57 31.04 -23.29
C ALA A 165 -22.90 31.69 -23.60
N GLN A 166 -22.97 31.74 -23.90
CA GLN A 166 -23.48 32.23 -24.42
C GLN A 166 -24.30 32.64 -24.70
N PRO A 167 -23.95 32.86 -24.17
CA PRO A 167 -25.17 33.20 -24.47
C PRO A 167 -25.73 33.06 -25.45
N GLY A 168 -25.77 32.84 -25.56
CA GLY A 168 -26.24 32.67 -26.76
C GLY A 168 -27.39 32.68 -26.94
#